data_a94167f1479435deae7c33c6d4ed2d5c
#
_entry.id   a94167f1479435deae7c33c6d4ed2d5c
#
_cell.length_a   1.000
_cell.length_b   1.000
_cell.length_c   1.000
_cell.angle_alpha   90.00
_cell.angle_beta   90.00
_cell.angle_gamma   90.00
#
_symmetry.space_group_name_H-M   'P 1'
#
loop_
_entity.id
_entity.type
_entity.pdbx_description
1 polymer ?
#
loop_
_entity_poly.entity_id
_entity_poly.type
_entity_poly.pdbx_seq_one_letter_code
_entity_poly.pdbx_strand_id
1 'polypeptide(L)'
;MSTPLQASNRKFNRILLTGAAGGLGKVLRERLRPSAEILRLSDISALAPSDGPHEEVVPCDLSDKAAVHALLEGCDAIVHLGGVSVERPFEEILEANIKGIFNVYEAARRHGVKRVVFASSNHVIGFYKQTEHIDAHAARRPDGYYGLSKSFGEDV
;
A
#
# COMPACT_ATOMS: atom_id res chain seq x y z
N MET A 1 -1.34 -35.00 1.84
CA MET A 1 0.00 -34.52 2.20
C MET A 1 0.27 -33.28 1.37
N SER A 2 0.10 -32.10 1.96
CA SER A 2 0.31 -30.83 1.26
C SER A 2 1.80 -30.53 1.22
N THR A 3 2.38 -30.46 0.03
CA THR A 3 3.77 -30.05 -0.18
C THR A 3 3.94 -28.62 0.34
N PRO A 4 4.91 -28.32 1.22
CA PRO A 4 5.18 -26.95 1.62
C PRO A 4 5.59 -26.17 0.38
N LEU A 5 4.91 -25.04 0.12
CA LEU A 5 5.37 -24.04 -0.84
C LEU A 5 6.80 -23.66 -0.45
N GLN A 6 7.77 -24.11 -1.23
CA GLN A 6 9.15 -23.62 -1.10
C GLN A 6 9.12 -22.12 -1.31
N ALA A 7 9.38 -21.36 -0.25
CA ALA A 7 9.60 -19.93 -0.33
C ALA A 7 10.73 -19.69 -1.33
N SER A 8 10.41 -19.14 -2.50
CA SER A 8 11.43 -18.78 -3.47
C SER A 8 12.29 -17.70 -2.79
N ASN A 9 13.56 -17.99 -2.65
CA ASN A 9 14.58 -17.11 -2.07
C ASN A 9 14.92 -15.95 -3.04
N ARG A 10 13.92 -15.46 -3.79
CA ARG A 10 14.09 -14.37 -4.75
C ARG A 10 13.99 -13.05 -4.02
N LYS A 11 15.12 -12.41 -3.84
CA LYS A 11 15.21 -11.04 -3.38
C LYS A 11 14.77 -10.11 -4.50
N PHE A 12 13.90 -9.13 -4.18
CA PHE A 12 13.53 -8.06 -5.09
C PHE A 12 14.71 -7.08 -5.26
N ASN A 13 14.86 -6.45 -6.42
CA ASN A 13 15.85 -5.38 -6.55
C ASN A 13 15.42 -4.16 -5.74
N ARG A 14 14.16 -3.72 -5.89
CA ARG A 14 13.64 -2.59 -5.11
C ARG A 14 12.18 -2.81 -4.72
N ILE A 15 11.91 -2.74 -3.42
CA ILE A 15 10.54 -2.69 -2.86
C ILE A 15 10.23 -1.25 -2.46
N LEU A 16 9.08 -0.72 -2.89
CA LEU A 16 8.53 0.51 -2.38
C LEU A 16 7.59 0.20 -1.20
N LEU A 17 7.80 0.87 -0.07
CA LEU A 17 6.88 0.90 1.06
C LEU A 17 6.31 2.31 1.19
N THR A 18 5.03 2.50 0.87
CA THR A 18 4.30 3.75 1.14
C THR A 18 3.65 3.71 2.51
N GLY A 19 3.39 4.86 3.13
CA GLY A 19 2.88 4.90 4.50
C GLY A 19 3.94 4.47 5.53
N ALA A 20 5.20 4.67 5.20
CA ALA A 20 6.33 4.17 5.97
C ALA A 20 6.51 4.86 7.34
N ALA A 21 5.95 6.06 7.54
CA ALA A 21 5.95 6.76 8.82
C ALA A 21 4.88 6.25 9.79
N GLY A 22 3.87 5.53 9.30
CA GLY A 22 2.79 4.96 10.12
C GLY A 22 3.25 3.82 11.03
N GLY A 23 2.39 3.41 11.95
CA GLY A 23 2.72 2.34 12.91
C GLY A 23 3.12 1.03 12.24
N LEU A 24 2.31 0.56 11.26
CA LEU A 24 2.63 -0.64 10.50
C LEU A 24 3.84 -0.43 9.58
N GLY A 25 3.98 0.75 8.99
CA GLY A 25 5.11 1.12 8.13
C GLY A 25 6.45 0.98 8.85
N LYS A 26 6.55 1.47 10.08
CA LYS A 26 7.75 1.35 10.92
C LYS A 26 8.16 -0.10 11.18
N VAL A 27 7.19 -0.97 11.46
CA VAL A 27 7.45 -2.41 11.66
C VAL A 27 7.88 -3.07 10.35
N LEU A 28 7.23 -2.73 9.24
CA LEU A 28 7.54 -3.32 7.94
C LEU A 28 8.87 -2.80 7.36
N ARG A 29 9.30 -1.59 7.70
CA ARG A 29 10.64 -1.07 7.35
C ARG A 29 11.72 -2.07 7.75
N GLU A 30 11.68 -2.60 8.98
CA GLU A 30 12.67 -3.57 9.45
C GLU A 30 12.48 -4.95 8.80
N ARG A 31 11.23 -5.40 8.69
CA ARG A 31 10.93 -6.77 8.23
C ARG A 31 11.12 -6.98 6.73
N LEU A 32 11.00 -5.92 5.92
CA LEU A 32 11.16 -6.01 4.47
C LEU A 32 12.62 -5.89 4.01
N ARG A 33 13.53 -5.38 4.84
CA ARG A 33 14.97 -5.27 4.50
C ARG A 33 15.58 -6.54 3.90
N PRO A 34 15.35 -7.75 4.45
CA PRO A 34 15.93 -8.97 3.88
C PRO A 34 15.34 -9.35 2.52
N SER A 35 14.20 -8.78 2.14
CA SER A 35 13.45 -9.17 0.95
C SER A 35 13.83 -8.39 -0.31
N ALA A 36 14.62 -7.33 -0.19
CA ALA A 36 15.02 -6.47 -1.30
C ALA A 36 16.50 -6.07 -1.22
N GLU A 37 17.11 -5.73 -2.36
CA GLU A 37 18.42 -5.07 -2.38
C GLU A 37 18.30 -3.63 -1.89
N ILE A 38 17.22 -2.94 -2.30
CA ILE A 38 16.91 -1.58 -1.88
C ILE A 38 15.46 -1.54 -1.37
N LEU A 39 15.27 -1.00 -0.19
CA LEU A 39 13.96 -0.66 0.37
C LEU A 39 13.74 0.84 0.24
N ARG A 40 12.82 1.24 -0.66
CA ARG A 40 12.42 2.64 -0.80
C ARG A 40 11.25 2.94 0.12
N LEU A 41 11.41 3.93 0.98
CA LEU A 41 10.45 4.35 1.99
C LEU A 41 9.82 5.67 1.57
N SER A 42 8.49 5.74 1.58
CA SER A 42 7.76 6.95 1.23
C SER A 42 6.60 7.22 2.18
N ASP A 43 6.43 8.47 2.51
CA ASP A 43 5.30 9.00 3.26
C ASP A 43 5.18 10.50 2.99
N ILE A 44 4.01 11.09 3.24
CA ILE A 44 3.83 12.54 3.27
C ILE A 44 4.36 13.13 4.58
N SER A 45 4.35 12.34 5.65
CA SER A 45 4.92 12.68 6.95
C SER A 45 6.43 12.47 6.98
N ALA A 46 7.10 13.18 7.87
CA ALA A 46 8.54 13.07 8.04
C ALA A 46 8.95 11.62 8.42
N LEU A 47 9.93 11.10 7.69
CA LEU A 47 10.53 9.80 7.92
C LEU A 47 11.87 9.95 8.64
N ALA A 48 12.22 8.96 9.45
CA ALA A 48 13.59 8.83 9.93
C ALA A 48 14.55 8.67 8.74
N PRO A 49 15.77 9.23 8.82
CA PRO A 49 16.78 9.08 7.77
C PRO A 49 17.01 7.62 7.36
N SER A 50 17.57 7.44 6.18
CA SER A 50 18.02 6.13 5.69
C SER A 50 19.01 5.51 6.68
N ASP A 51 18.86 4.22 6.93
CA ASP A 51 19.73 3.41 7.80
C ASP A 51 20.78 2.64 6.95
N GLY A 52 21.40 3.35 6.02
CA GLY A 52 22.48 2.82 5.21
C GLY A 52 22.18 2.71 3.71
N PRO A 53 23.08 2.09 2.92
CA PRO A 53 23.04 2.13 1.46
C PRO A 53 21.91 1.29 0.85
N HIS A 54 21.25 0.45 1.64
CA HIS A 54 20.14 -0.41 1.20
C HIS A 54 18.76 0.22 1.41
N GLU A 55 18.71 1.46 1.86
CA GLU A 55 17.47 2.22 2.03
C GLU A 55 17.49 3.54 1.27
N GLU A 56 16.38 3.87 0.67
CA GLU A 56 16.08 5.18 0.09
C GLU A 56 14.90 5.81 0.83
N VAL A 57 15.00 7.07 1.20
CA VAL A 57 13.89 7.84 1.79
C VAL A 57 13.46 8.89 0.77
N VAL A 58 12.26 8.73 0.23
CA VAL A 58 11.70 9.59 -0.83
C VAL A 58 10.30 10.06 -0.39
N PRO A 59 10.18 11.23 0.24
CA PRO A 59 8.88 11.80 0.59
C PRO A 59 8.01 12.00 -0.65
N CYS A 60 6.73 11.65 -0.57
CA CYS A 60 5.81 11.80 -1.69
C CYS A 60 4.38 11.99 -1.20
N ASP A 61 3.69 12.98 -1.77
CA ASP A 61 2.24 13.06 -1.71
C ASP A 61 1.65 12.16 -2.80
N LEU A 62 0.85 11.17 -2.40
CA LEU A 62 0.25 10.22 -3.32
C LEU A 62 -0.81 10.85 -4.26
N SER A 63 -1.32 12.03 -3.95
CA SER A 63 -2.20 12.78 -4.83
C SER A 63 -1.46 13.41 -6.03
N ASP A 64 -0.13 13.61 -5.92
CA ASP A 64 0.71 14.10 -7.01
C ASP A 64 1.10 12.97 -7.97
N LYS A 65 0.41 12.91 -9.09
CA LYS A 65 0.63 11.89 -10.11
C LYS A 65 2.06 11.83 -10.66
N ALA A 66 2.69 12.99 -10.85
CA ALA A 66 4.05 13.05 -11.40
C ALA A 66 5.08 12.56 -10.37
N ALA A 67 4.93 12.99 -9.12
CA ALA A 67 5.77 12.55 -8.01
C ALA A 67 5.64 11.03 -7.79
N VAL A 68 4.41 10.49 -7.82
CA VAL A 68 4.18 9.04 -7.69
C VAL A 68 4.80 8.27 -8.86
N HIS A 69 4.70 8.80 -10.09
CA HIS A 69 5.36 8.15 -11.23
C HIS A 69 6.88 8.07 -11.04
N ALA A 70 7.53 9.15 -10.62
CA ALA A 70 8.96 9.16 -10.32
C ALA A 70 9.32 8.26 -9.12
N LEU A 71 8.45 8.22 -8.10
CA LEU A 71 8.62 7.36 -6.92
C LEU A 71 8.71 5.87 -7.27
N LEU A 72 8.00 5.42 -8.30
CA LEU A 72 7.96 4.01 -8.69
C LEU A 72 9.08 3.60 -9.66
N GLU A 73 9.91 4.53 -10.09
CA GLU A 73 11.00 4.22 -11.01
C GLU A 73 11.94 3.14 -10.45
N GLY A 74 12.11 2.07 -11.21
CA GLY A 74 12.98 0.94 -10.87
C GLY A 74 12.44 0.04 -9.73
N CYS A 75 11.17 0.17 -9.33
CA CYS A 75 10.57 -0.72 -8.35
C CYS A 75 10.05 -2.01 -8.98
N ASP A 76 10.26 -3.14 -8.29
CA ASP A 76 9.75 -4.47 -8.71
C ASP A 76 8.46 -4.82 -7.97
N ALA A 77 8.32 -4.33 -6.75
CA ALA A 77 7.17 -4.60 -5.89
C ALA A 77 6.82 -3.40 -5.03
N ILE A 78 5.56 -3.35 -4.58
CA ILE A 78 5.03 -2.28 -3.76
C ILE A 78 4.30 -2.90 -2.57
N VAL A 79 4.54 -2.35 -1.38
CA VAL A 79 3.70 -2.52 -0.19
C VAL A 79 3.03 -1.17 0.06
N HIS A 80 1.74 -1.10 -0.25
CA HIS A 80 1.00 0.15 -0.22
C HIS A 80 0.15 0.26 1.05
N LEU A 81 0.64 1.04 2.01
CA LEU A 81 -0.05 1.39 3.26
C LEU A 81 -0.47 2.86 3.30
N GLY A 82 0.04 3.67 2.37
CA GLY A 82 -0.18 5.12 2.34
C GLY A 82 -1.65 5.50 2.14
N GLY A 83 -2.01 6.64 2.68
CA GLY A 83 -3.35 7.21 2.65
C GLY A 83 -3.88 7.50 4.05
N VAL A 84 -5.05 8.11 4.10
CA VAL A 84 -5.82 8.32 5.33
C VAL A 84 -6.34 6.97 5.82
N SER A 85 -6.14 6.65 7.10
CA SER A 85 -6.41 5.33 7.69
C SER A 85 -7.67 5.27 8.54
N VAL A 86 -8.46 6.34 8.56
CA VAL A 86 -9.71 6.47 9.32
C VAL A 86 -10.74 7.23 8.52
N GLU A 87 -12.00 7.24 8.97
CA GLU A 87 -13.05 8.04 8.34
C GLU A 87 -12.71 9.55 8.42
N ARG A 88 -12.85 10.25 7.30
CA ARG A 88 -12.62 11.68 7.11
C ARG A 88 -13.62 12.25 6.11
N PRO A 89 -13.74 13.59 5.98
CA PRO A 89 -14.49 14.22 4.91
C PRO A 89 -14.11 13.68 3.53
N PHE A 90 -15.09 13.62 2.63
CA PHE A 90 -14.92 13.00 1.32
C PHE A 90 -13.74 13.56 0.54
N GLU A 91 -13.51 14.86 0.60
CA GLU A 91 -12.44 15.54 -0.14
C GLU A 91 -11.05 15.05 0.30
N GLU A 92 -10.86 14.81 1.61
CA GLU A 92 -9.60 14.25 2.13
C GLU A 92 -9.41 12.80 1.66
N ILE A 93 -10.47 11.99 1.72
CA ILE A 93 -10.45 10.61 1.24
C ILE A 93 -10.25 10.55 -0.27
N LEU A 94 -10.88 11.46 -1.03
CA LEU A 94 -10.72 11.53 -2.48
C LEU A 94 -9.26 11.78 -2.87
N GLU A 95 -8.63 12.78 -2.28
CA GLU A 95 -7.24 13.14 -2.61
C GLU A 95 -6.25 12.05 -2.14
N ALA A 96 -6.27 11.72 -0.87
CA ALA A 96 -5.26 10.84 -0.30
C ALA A 96 -5.44 9.36 -0.69
N ASN A 97 -6.70 8.88 -0.74
CA ASN A 97 -6.98 7.46 -0.94
C ASN A 97 -7.38 7.16 -2.39
N ILE A 98 -8.43 7.78 -2.92
CA ILE A 98 -8.93 7.44 -4.27
C ILE A 98 -7.89 7.82 -5.33
N LYS A 99 -7.47 9.09 -5.38
CA LYS A 99 -6.44 9.54 -6.31
C LYS A 99 -5.09 8.89 -6.02
N GLY A 100 -4.73 8.78 -4.73
CA GLY A 100 -3.47 8.16 -4.31
C GLY A 100 -3.36 6.72 -4.77
N ILE A 101 -4.38 5.90 -4.52
CA ILE A 101 -4.44 4.50 -4.98
C ILE A 101 -4.36 4.43 -6.51
N PHE A 102 -5.19 5.21 -7.21
CA PHE A 102 -5.16 5.26 -8.67
C PHE A 102 -3.77 5.60 -9.21
N ASN A 103 -3.12 6.63 -8.67
CA ASN A 103 -1.79 7.04 -9.10
C ASN A 103 -0.75 5.94 -8.89
N VAL A 104 -0.78 5.26 -7.74
CA VAL A 104 0.13 4.14 -7.45
C VAL A 104 -0.08 2.98 -8.42
N TYR A 105 -1.32 2.56 -8.66
CA TYR A 105 -1.60 1.44 -9.57
C TYR A 105 -1.29 1.79 -11.02
N GLU A 106 -1.63 3.01 -11.48
CA GLU A 106 -1.31 3.45 -12.84
C GLU A 106 0.20 3.59 -13.06
N ALA A 107 0.94 4.10 -12.08
CA ALA A 107 2.39 4.13 -12.13
C ALA A 107 2.98 2.72 -12.11
N ALA A 108 2.46 1.83 -11.27
CA ALA A 108 2.87 0.42 -11.23
C ALA A 108 2.67 -0.26 -12.59
N ARG A 109 1.52 -0.05 -13.23
CA ARG A 109 1.23 -0.57 -14.57
C ARG A 109 2.23 -0.04 -15.60
N ARG A 110 2.54 1.26 -15.58
CA ARG A 110 3.48 1.90 -16.54
C ARG A 110 4.91 1.45 -16.37
N HIS A 111 5.35 1.24 -15.11
CA HIS A 111 6.69 0.75 -14.80
C HIS A 111 6.82 -0.78 -14.87
N GLY A 112 5.73 -1.50 -15.17
CA GLY A 112 5.73 -2.96 -15.26
C GLY A 112 5.90 -3.66 -13.90
N VAL A 113 5.57 -2.99 -12.79
CA VAL A 113 5.55 -3.59 -11.45
C VAL A 113 4.48 -4.66 -11.41
N LYS A 114 4.86 -5.90 -11.08
CA LYS A 114 3.95 -7.06 -11.15
C LYS A 114 3.38 -7.47 -9.79
N ARG A 115 3.83 -6.86 -8.72
CA ARG A 115 3.41 -7.22 -7.36
C ARG A 115 3.10 -5.98 -6.54
N VAL A 116 1.84 -5.85 -6.21
CA VAL A 116 1.35 -4.84 -5.26
C VAL A 116 0.67 -5.56 -4.11
N VAL A 117 1.10 -5.27 -2.89
CA VAL A 117 0.41 -5.67 -1.66
C VAL A 117 -0.28 -4.43 -1.14
N PHE A 118 -1.60 -4.45 -1.16
CA PHE A 118 -2.45 -3.34 -0.74
C PHE A 118 -3.06 -3.61 0.64
N ALA A 119 -2.95 -2.64 1.53
CA ALA A 119 -3.62 -2.71 2.83
C ALA A 119 -5.09 -2.27 2.68
N SER A 120 -5.98 -3.23 2.55
CA SER A 120 -7.43 -3.01 2.61
C SER A 120 -7.91 -2.83 4.05
N SER A 121 -9.20 -2.96 4.30
CA SER A 121 -9.81 -2.74 5.60
C SER A 121 -11.08 -3.57 5.79
N ASN A 122 -11.41 -3.92 7.03
CA ASN A 122 -12.73 -4.44 7.40
C ASN A 122 -13.87 -3.45 7.14
N HIS A 123 -13.59 -2.16 6.99
CA HIS A 123 -14.59 -1.16 6.59
C HIS A 123 -15.16 -1.37 5.18
N VAL A 124 -14.51 -2.20 4.35
CA VAL A 124 -15.06 -2.63 3.04
C VAL A 124 -16.35 -3.44 3.21
N ILE A 125 -16.49 -4.11 4.35
CA ILE A 125 -17.64 -4.96 4.71
C ILE A 125 -18.33 -4.46 5.99
N GLY A 126 -18.14 -3.20 6.36
CA GLY A 126 -18.54 -2.65 7.66
C GLY A 126 -20.05 -2.63 7.93
N PHE A 127 -20.90 -2.68 6.89
CA PHE A 127 -22.36 -2.76 7.06
C PHE A 127 -22.93 -4.17 7.28
N TYR A 128 -22.11 -5.20 7.32
CA TYR A 128 -22.57 -6.50 7.76
C TYR A 128 -22.82 -6.51 9.28
N LYS A 129 -23.84 -7.23 9.71
CA LYS A 129 -24.10 -7.40 11.15
C LYS A 129 -23.00 -8.25 11.78
N GLN A 130 -22.65 -7.96 13.03
CA GLN A 130 -21.62 -8.71 13.76
C GLN A 130 -21.97 -10.20 13.95
N THR A 131 -23.26 -10.55 13.82
CA THR A 131 -23.75 -11.94 13.90
C THR A 131 -23.74 -12.67 12.56
N GLU A 132 -23.46 -11.99 11.46
CA GLU A 132 -23.38 -12.60 10.14
C GLU A 132 -21.99 -13.21 9.92
N HIS A 133 -21.97 -14.47 9.46
CA HIS A 133 -20.75 -15.10 8.98
C HIS A 133 -20.63 -14.78 7.49
N ILE A 134 -19.50 -14.18 7.13
CA ILE A 134 -19.16 -13.83 5.74
C ILE A 134 -17.88 -14.52 5.32
N ASP A 135 -17.73 -14.77 4.04
CA ASP A 135 -16.54 -15.35 3.43
C ASP A 135 -15.90 -14.37 2.43
N ALA A 136 -14.88 -14.85 1.71
CA ALA A 136 -14.17 -14.04 0.71
C ALA A 136 -15.02 -13.64 -0.51
N HIS A 137 -16.21 -14.22 -0.68
CA HIS A 137 -17.13 -13.90 -1.78
C HIS A 137 -18.26 -12.96 -1.36
N ALA A 138 -18.28 -12.53 -0.10
CA ALA A 138 -19.29 -11.61 0.40
C ALA A 138 -19.24 -10.29 -0.38
N ALA A 139 -20.41 -9.77 -0.74
CA ALA A 139 -20.51 -8.49 -1.43
C ALA A 139 -19.94 -7.36 -0.56
N ARG A 140 -19.24 -6.42 -1.15
CA ARG A 140 -18.74 -5.25 -0.44
C ARG A 140 -19.88 -4.37 0.03
N ARG A 141 -19.83 -3.93 1.29
CA ARG A 141 -20.80 -3.05 1.94
C ARG A 141 -20.06 -2.04 2.81
N PRO A 142 -19.33 -1.08 2.19
CA PRO A 142 -18.53 -0.11 2.95
C PRO A 142 -19.42 0.78 3.81
N ASP A 143 -18.96 1.04 5.04
CA ASP A 143 -19.70 1.78 6.06
C ASP A 143 -19.38 3.30 6.09
N GLY A 144 -18.53 3.78 5.19
CA GLY A 144 -18.15 5.18 5.06
C GLY A 144 -17.27 5.44 3.86
N TYR A 145 -16.80 6.67 3.71
CA TYR A 145 -15.92 7.07 2.61
C TYR A 145 -14.55 6.37 2.68
N TYR A 146 -14.04 6.15 3.90
CA TYR A 146 -12.82 5.37 4.09
C TYR A 146 -12.99 3.94 3.57
N GLY A 147 -14.06 3.26 4.02
CA GLY A 147 -14.39 1.91 3.55
C GLY A 147 -14.59 1.84 2.03
N LEU A 148 -15.29 2.84 1.46
CA LEU A 148 -15.46 2.99 0.00
C LEU A 148 -14.11 3.11 -0.72
N SER A 149 -13.19 3.92 -0.20
CA SER A 149 -11.85 4.08 -0.80
C SER A 149 -11.05 2.79 -0.79
N LYS A 150 -11.20 1.97 0.25
CA LYS A 150 -10.55 0.66 0.32
C LYS A 150 -11.19 -0.35 -0.64
N SER A 151 -12.52 -0.33 -0.79
CA SER A 151 -13.23 -1.10 -1.80
C SER A 151 -12.76 -0.74 -3.22
N PHE A 152 -12.62 0.57 -3.52
CA PHE A 152 -12.05 1.04 -4.77
C PHE A 152 -10.65 0.45 -5.03
N GLY A 153 -9.78 0.45 -4.02
CA GLY A 153 -8.44 -0.10 -4.13
C GLY A 153 -8.38 -1.62 -4.35
N GLU A 154 -9.43 -2.35 -3.96
CA GLU A 154 -9.57 -3.79 -4.26
C GLU A 154 -10.04 -4.04 -5.70
N ASP A 155 -10.72 -3.07 -6.32
CA ASP A 155 -11.29 -3.20 -7.67
C ASP A 155 -10.34 -2.72 -8.78
N VAL A 156 -9.34 -1.88 -8.48
CA VAL A 156 -8.35 -1.37 -9.43
C VAL A 156 -7.27 -2.39 -9.70
#